data_100a41b0feb8de669261f62915d16329
#
_entry.id   100a41b0feb8de669261f62915d16329
#
_cell.length_a   1.000
_cell.length_b   1.000
_cell.length_c   1.000
_cell.angle_alpha   90.00
_cell.angle_beta   90.00
_cell.angle_gamma   90.00
#
_symmetry.space_group_name_H-M   'P 1'
#
loop_
_entity.id
_entity.type
_entity.pdbx_description
1 polymer ?
#
loop_
_entity_poly.entity_id
_entity_poly.type
_entity_poly.pdbx_seq_one_letter_code
_entity_poly.pdbx_strand_id
1 'polypeptide(L)'
;DPKYGGQGMPKTVSAFFDEMLSATSLSFKLYSELTIGAYNCILRHADDETKDKYLPKMVEGKWSGTMCLTEPVCGTDLGMLKTKAVEQSDGTHKISGQKIFITSGDQDLTENIIHLVIARASDSPPGTKGISLFLVPKFIVKDDGSIGTRNGVSTGSVEHKMGIKGSATCVLNFDDAVGYMIGPKNKGLSQMFTMMNLERI
;
A
#
# COMPACT_ATOMS: atom_id res chain seq x y z
N ASP A 1 13.16 -1.59 11.57
CA ASP A 1 14.55 -1.16 11.46
C ASP A 1 14.81 -0.01 12.44
N PRO A 2 15.85 -0.07 13.31
CA PRO A 2 16.18 1.00 14.25
C PRO A 2 16.48 2.35 13.60
N LYS A 3 16.96 2.36 12.36
CA LYS A 3 17.19 3.59 11.58
C LYS A 3 15.93 4.48 11.51
N TYR A 4 14.75 3.85 11.47
CA TYR A 4 13.46 4.55 11.32
C TYR A 4 12.62 4.55 12.61
N GLY A 5 13.25 4.25 13.76
CA GLY A 5 12.58 4.24 15.07
C GLY A 5 12.01 2.89 15.52
N GLY A 6 12.23 1.84 14.74
CA GLY A 6 11.82 0.47 15.09
C GLY A 6 12.75 -0.16 16.13
N GLN A 7 12.24 -1.14 16.85
CA GLN A 7 13.00 -1.81 17.93
C GLN A 7 13.95 -2.92 17.45
N GLY A 8 13.94 -3.26 16.15
CA GLY A 8 14.75 -4.36 15.60
C GLY A 8 14.38 -5.74 16.12
N MET A 9 13.13 -5.92 16.58
CA MET A 9 12.67 -7.15 17.21
C MET A 9 12.68 -8.33 16.21
N PRO A 10 13.20 -9.50 16.57
CA PRO A 10 13.12 -10.69 15.74
C PRO A 10 11.67 -11.08 15.41
N LYS A 11 11.43 -11.54 14.19
CA LYS A 11 10.08 -11.94 13.73
C LYS A 11 9.44 -13.02 14.63
N THR A 12 10.24 -13.94 15.17
CA THR A 12 9.78 -14.96 16.13
C THR A 12 9.16 -14.36 17.38
N VAL A 13 9.63 -13.20 17.84
CA VAL A 13 9.05 -12.51 19.01
C VAL A 13 7.78 -11.79 18.62
N SER A 14 7.74 -11.12 17.46
CA SER A 14 6.53 -10.46 16.98
C SER A 14 5.38 -11.44 16.71
N ALA A 15 5.68 -12.72 16.38
CA ALA A 15 4.67 -13.74 16.17
C ALA A 15 3.75 -13.97 17.39
N PHE A 16 4.27 -13.81 18.62
CA PHE A 16 3.45 -13.89 19.83
C PHE A 16 2.42 -12.76 19.92
N PHE A 17 2.81 -11.54 19.53
CA PHE A 17 1.87 -10.41 19.46
C PHE A 17 0.84 -10.62 18.36
N ASP A 18 1.24 -11.16 17.21
CA ASP A 18 0.36 -11.47 16.09
C ASP A 18 -0.70 -12.51 16.51
N GLU A 19 -0.28 -13.54 17.27
CA GLU A 19 -1.19 -14.57 17.84
C GLU A 19 -2.19 -13.95 18.82
N MET A 20 -1.72 -13.14 19.78
CA MET A 20 -2.58 -12.48 20.77
C MET A 20 -3.60 -11.55 20.11
N LEU A 21 -3.17 -10.74 19.14
CA LEU A 21 -4.06 -9.85 18.40
C LEU A 21 -5.08 -10.62 17.56
N SER A 22 -4.64 -11.69 16.89
CA SER A 22 -5.54 -12.53 16.08
C SER A 22 -6.60 -13.23 16.94
N ALA A 23 -6.22 -13.74 18.10
CA ALA A 23 -7.12 -14.38 19.04
C ALA A 23 -8.14 -13.40 19.66
N THR A 24 -7.73 -12.14 19.85
CA THR A 24 -8.58 -11.11 20.47
C THR A 24 -9.48 -10.44 19.44
N SER A 25 -8.92 -9.96 18.34
CA SER A 25 -9.64 -9.27 17.26
C SER A 25 -8.86 -9.29 15.96
N LEU A 26 -9.14 -10.27 15.10
CA LEU A 26 -8.55 -10.34 13.76
C LEU A 26 -8.88 -9.10 12.93
N SER A 27 -10.07 -8.52 13.07
CA SER A 27 -10.44 -7.28 12.38
C SER A 27 -9.50 -6.12 12.71
N PHE A 28 -9.11 -5.98 13.97
CA PHE A 28 -8.19 -4.94 14.42
C PHE A 28 -6.74 -5.23 13.97
N LYS A 29 -6.30 -6.49 14.08
CA LYS A 29 -4.96 -6.90 13.64
C LYS A 29 -4.66 -6.49 12.19
N LEU A 30 -5.63 -6.61 11.30
CA LEU A 30 -5.45 -6.32 9.87
C LEU A 30 -4.98 -4.88 9.59
N TYR A 31 -5.30 -3.90 10.43
CA TYR A 31 -4.80 -2.52 10.29
C TYR A 31 -3.28 -2.43 10.49
N SER A 32 -2.74 -3.14 11.47
CA SER A 32 -1.30 -3.18 11.73
C SER A 32 -0.57 -4.10 10.74
N GLU A 33 -1.16 -5.23 10.38
CA GLU A 33 -0.55 -6.22 9.47
C GLU A 33 -0.26 -5.64 8.09
N LEU A 34 -1.25 -5.01 7.46
CA LEU A 34 -1.07 -4.34 6.17
C LEU A 34 -0.03 -3.21 6.24
N THR A 35 0.04 -2.50 7.37
CA THR A 35 1.03 -1.46 7.60
C THR A 35 2.45 -2.04 7.67
N ILE A 36 2.64 -3.15 8.39
CA ILE A 36 3.93 -3.85 8.48
C ILE A 36 4.35 -4.38 7.09
N GLY A 37 3.41 -4.93 6.33
CA GLY A 37 3.66 -5.40 4.96
C GLY A 37 4.12 -4.26 4.05
N ALA A 38 3.40 -3.14 4.05
CA ALA A 38 3.75 -1.96 3.26
C ALA A 38 5.09 -1.36 3.68
N TYR A 39 5.34 -1.23 5.00
CA TYR A 39 6.63 -0.79 5.53
C TYR A 39 7.80 -1.62 5.00
N ASN A 40 7.70 -2.95 5.07
CA ASN A 40 8.77 -3.84 4.61
C ASN A 40 8.98 -3.76 3.08
N CYS A 41 7.91 -3.57 2.33
CA CYS A 41 7.98 -3.38 0.89
C CYS A 41 8.73 -2.08 0.53
N ILE A 42 8.40 -0.97 1.17
CA ILE A 42 9.06 0.33 1.00
C ILE A 42 10.54 0.22 1.45
N LEU A 43 10.80 -0.35 2.63
CA LEU A 43 12.15 -0.53 3.16
C LEU A 43 13.07 -1.27 2.18
N ARG A 44 12.53 -2.29 1.51
CA ARG A 44 13.31 -3.14 0.61
C ARG A 44 13.51 -2.56 -0.79
N HIS A 45 12.54 -1.81 -1.30
CA HIS A 45 12.49 -1.49 -2.73
C HIS A 45 12.52 0.00 -3.07
N ALA A 46 12.18 0.88 -2.12
CA ALA A 46 12.22 2.32 -2.36
C ALA A 46 13.65 2.88 -2.29
N ASP A 47 13.86 4.06 -2.86
CA ASP A 47 15.07 4.85 -2.65
C ASP A 47 15.13 5.41 -1.21
N ASP A 48 16.28 5.96 -0.84
CA ASP A 48 16.50 6.41 0.53
C ASP A 48 15.67 7.66 0.87
N GLU A 49 15.41 8.54 -0.09
CA GLU A 49 14.56 9.72 0.10
C GLU A 49 13.12 9.30 0.45
N THR A 50 12.56 8.38 -0.32
CA THR A 50 11.23 7.81 -0.05
C THR A 50 11.19 7.12 1.31
N LYS A 51 12.20 6.33 1.65
CA LYS A 51 12.29 5.67 2.97
C LYS A 51 12.32 6.67 4.11
N ASP A 52 13.19 7.67 4.05
CA ASP A 52 13.37 8.67 5.10
C ASP A 52 12.10 9.53 5.27
N LYS A 53 11.34 9.75 4.19
CA LYS A 53 10.09 10.52 4.19
C LYS A 53 8.89 9.76 4.79
N TYR A 54 8.76 8.46 4.52
CA TYR A 54 7.55 7.70 4.86
C TYR A 54 7.71 6.74 6.05
N LEU A 55 8.85 6.06 6.17
CA LEU A 55 9.01 4.98 7.14
C LEU A 55 8.93 5.41 8.61
N PRO A 56 9.48 6.56 9.03
CA PRO A 56 9.39 6.98 10.44
C PRO A 56 7.94 7.10 10.93
N LYS A 57 7.08 7.73 10.15
CA LYS A 57 5.66 7.90 10.50
C LYS A 57 4.87 6.58 10.49
N MET A 58 5.26 5.63 9.65
CA MET A 58 4.68 4.29 9.63
C MET A 58 5.11 3.48 10.86
N VAL A 59 6.37 3.59 11.31
CA VAL A 59 6.86 2.96 12.53
C VAL A 59 6.20 3.53 13.78
N GLU A 60 5.98 4.85 13.82
CA GLU A 60 5.24 5.51 14.91
C GLU A 60 3.74 5.13 14.96
N GLY A 61 3.22 4.41 13.96
CA GLY A 61 1.80 4.09 13.83
C GLY A 61 0.91 5.29 13.46
N LYS A 62 1.50 6.44 13.10
CA LYS A 62 0.76 7.63 12.66
C LYS A 62 0.24 7.48 11.23
N TRP A 63 0.94 6.76 10.39
CA TRP A 63 0.53 6.45 9.03
C TRP A 63 0.40 4.95 8.85
N SER A 64 -0.69 4.53 8.25
CA SER A 64 -0.92 3.12 7.89
C SER A 64 -0.54 2.83 6.45
N GLY A 65 -0.50 1.55 6.10
CA GLY A 65 -0.22 1.08 4.76
C GLY A 65 -1.29 0.10 4.25
N THR A 66 -1.45 0.01 2.93
CA THR A 66 -2.36 -0.93 2.28
C THR A 66 -1.74 -1.55 1.04
N MET A 67 -2.27 -2.70 0.62
CA MET A 67 -1.96 -3.37 -0.64
C MET A 67 -3.11 -3.22 -1.63
N CYS A 68 -2.87 -2.53 -2.75
CA CYS A 68 -3.87 -2.28 -3.79
C CYS A 68 -3.53 -3.07 -5.06
N LEU A 69 -4.03 -4.32 -5.12
CA LEU A 69 -3.69 -5.28 -6.16
C LEU A 69 -4.90 -5.60 -7.05
N THR A 70 -5.98 -6.10 -6.45
CA THR A 70 -7.14 -6.65 -7.14
C THR A 70 -8.01 -5.57 -7.79
N GLU A 71 -8.52 -5.85 -8.98
CA GLU A 71 -9.45 -5.00 -9.71
C GLU A 71 -10.76 -5.76 -10.00
N PRO A 72 -11.86 -5.05 -10.36
CA PRO A 72 -13.11 -5.71 -10.71
C PRO A 72 -12.98 -6.75 -11.83
N VAL A 73 -12.00 -6.57 -12.72
CA VAL A 73 -11.78 -7.44 -13.89
C VAL A 73 -10.67 -8.47 -13.66
N CYS A 74 -9.89 -8.36 -12.59
CA CYS A 74 -8.78 -9.29 -12.35
C CYS A 74 -8.36 -9.33 -10.88
N GLY A 75 -8.08 -10.54 -10.41
CA GLY A 75 -7.48 -10.79 -9.09
C GLY A 75 -6.45 -11.92 -9.21
N THR A 76 -6.84 -13.02 -9.84
CA THR A 76 -5.94 -14.15 -10.10
C THR A 76 -5.05 -13.88 -11.32
N ASP A 77 -5.63 -13.45 -12.45
CA ASP A 77 -4.87 -13.05 -13.62
C ASP A 77 -4.61 -11.54 -13.66
N LEU A 78 -3.56 -11.11 -13.00
CA LEU A 78 -3.13 -9.70 -12.95
C LEU A 78 -2.63 -9.16 -14.30
N GLY A 79 -2.44 -10.02 -15.29
CA GLY A 79 -2.12 -9.60 -16.67
C GLY A 79 -3.21 -8.73 -17.29
N MET A 80 -4.46 -8.87 -16.81
CA MET A 80 -5.63 -8.11 -17.27
C MET A 80 -5.80 -6.74 -16.59
N LEU A 81 -4.93 -6.36 -15.69
CA LEU A 81 -4.95 -5.10 -14.93
C LEU A 81 -5.18 -3.88 -15.83
N LYS A 82 -6.11 -3.02 -15.42
CA LYS A 82 -6.55 -1.80 -16.12
C LYS A 82 -6.03 -0.50 -15.52
N THR A 83 -5.67 -0.49 -14.23
CA THR A 83 -5.11 0.70 -13.58
C THR A 83 -3.86 1.18 -14.32
N LYS A 84 -3.85 2.47 -14.67
CA LYS A 84 -2.79 3.11 -15.46
C LYS A 84 -1.97 4.05 -14.59
N ALA A 85 -0.72 4.22 -14.95
CA ALA A 85 0.19 5.20 -14.38
C ALA A 85 0.82 6.01 -15.52
N VAL A 86 0.53 7.31 -15.56
CA VAL A 86 1.03 8.24 -16.59
C VAL A 86 2.11 9.12 -15.98
N GLU A 87 3.34 8.97 -16.46
CA GLU A 87 4.48 9.74 -15.99
C GLU A 87 4.30 11.23 -16.27
N GLN A 88 4.68 12.06 -15.30
CA GLN A 88 4.64 13.51 -15.38
C GLN A 88 6.06 14.08 -15.53
N SER A 89 6.16 15.36 -15.93
CA SER A 89 7.44 16.03 -16.15
C SER A 89 8.30 16.18 -14.89
N ASP A 90 7.69 16.09 -13.71
CA ASP A 90 8.36 16.16 -12.40
C ASP A 90 8.78 14.78 -11.85
N GLY A 91 8.61 13.71 -12.64
CA GLY A 91 8.94 12.34 -12.24
C GLY A 91 7.86 11.64 -11.43
N THR A 92 6.79 12.33 -11.03
CA THR A 92 5.61 11.70 -10.44
C THR A 92 4.76 10.98 -11.49
N HIS A 93 3.75 10.25 -11.05
CA HIS A 93 2.81 9.58 -11.94
C HIS A 93 1.37 9.91 -11.56
N LYS A 94 0.51 10.07 -12.55
CA LYS A 94 -0.93 10.10 -12.37
C LYS A 94 -1.47 8.68 -12.45
N ILE A 95 -2.03 8.23 -11.33
CA ILE A 95 -2.62 6.90 -11.18
C ILE A 95 -4.13 6.99 -11.39
N SER A 96 -4.67 6.22 -12.35
CA SER A 96 -6.11 6.22 -12.66
C SER A 96 -6.62 4.78 -12.80
N GLY A 97 -7.68 4.45 -12.07
CA GLY A 97 -8.30 3.12 -12.06
C GLY A 97 -9.04 2.82 -10.77
N GLN A 98 -9.47 1.57 -10.62
CA GLN A 98 -10.21 1.11 -9.46
C GLN A 98 -9.59 -0.16 -8.90
N LYS A 99 -9.47 -0.21 -7.57
CA LYS A 99 -9.02 -1.37 -6.81
C LYS A 99 -10.12 -1.84 -5.87
N ILE A 100 -10.33 -3.15 -5.75
CA ILE A 100 -11.37 -3.74 -4.91
C ILE A 100 -10.76 -4.66 -3.85
N PHE A 101 -11.52 -4.92 -2.80
CA PHE A 101 -11.12 -5.75 -1.66
C PHE A 101 -9.88 -5.21 -0.94
N ILE A 102 -9.76 -3.88 -0.82
CA ILE A 102 -8.60 -3.27 -0.18
C ILE A 102 -8.81 -3.23 1.33
N THR A 103 -8.12 -4.12 2.02
CA THR A 103 -8.11 -4.21 3.48
C THR A 103 -7.58 -2.91 4.07
N SER A 104 -8.31 -2.33 5.03
CA SER A 104 -8.01 -1.04 5.68
C SER A 104 -7.86 0.12 4.67
N GLY A 105 -8.58 0.03 3.53
CA GLY A 105 -8.42 0.93 2.40
C GLY A 105 -8.73 2.39 2.72
N ASP A 106 -9.69 2.64 3.60
CA ASP A 106 -9.95 3.98 4.15
C ASP A 106 -10.40 3.88 5.61
N GLN A 107 -9.89 4.77 6.45
CA GLN A 107 -10.15 4.82 7.89
C GLN A 107 -9.62 6.14 8.47
N ASP A 108 -9.96 6.44 9.72
CA ASP A 108 -9.56 7.64 10.47
C ASP A 108 -8.74 7.33 11.74
N LEU A 109 -8.25 6.09 11.86
CA LEU A 109 -7.38 5.66 12.97
C LEU A 109 -5.95 6.23 12.84
N THR A 110 -5.56 6.61 11.63
CA THR A 110 -4.25 7.17 11.32
C THR A 110 -4.38 8.47 10.53
N GLU A 111 -3.37 9.34 10.64
CA GLU A 111 -3.34 10.65 9.97
C GLU A 111 -3.26 10.54 8.45
N ASN A 112 -2.62 9.50 7.94
CA ASN A 112 -2.46 9.23 6.50
C ASN A 112 -2.48 7.73 6.23
N ILE A 113 -2.78 7.36 4.98
CA ILE A 113 -2.72 5.98 4.49
C ILE A 113 -1.82 5.96 3.26
N ILE A 114 -0.83 5.07 3.28
CA ILE A 114 0.13 4.89 2.19
C ILE A 114 -0.27 3.66 1.38
N HIS A 115 -0.89 3.89 0.24
CA HIS A 115 -1.33 2.83 -0.65
C HIS A 115 -0.19 2.34 -1.54
N LEU A 116 0.14 1.04 -1.47
CA LEU A 116 1.02 0.40 -2.44
C LEU A 116 0.18 -0.14 -3.60
N VAL A 117 0.27 0.51 -4.73
CA VAL A 117 -0.61 0.28 -5.88
C VAL A 117 0.17 -0.33 -7.04
N ILE A 118 -0.28 -1.49 -7.53
CA ILE A 118 0.23 -2.00 -8.80
C ILE A 118 -0.56 -1.38 -9.96
N ALA A 119 0.15 -0.87 -10.94
CA ALA A 119 -0.41 -0.24 -12.12
C ALA A 119 0.48 -0.47 -13.35
N ARG A 120 -0.07 -0.24 -14.53
CA ARG A 120 0.67 -0.28 -15.79
C ARG A 120 1.15 1.11 -16.15
N ALA A 121 2.47 1.29 -16.14
CA ALA A 121 3.08 2.52 -16.59
C ALA A 121 2.98 2.64 -18.13
N SER A 122 3.05 3.87 -18.65
CA SER A 122 3.11 4.12 -20.08
C SER A 122 4.26 3.32 -20.72
N ASP A 123 4.07 2.87 -21.95
CA ASP A 123 5.06 2.08 -22.72
C ASP A 123 5.51 0.76 -22.07
N SER A 124 4.72 0.24 -21.13
CA SER A 124 4.98 -1.06 -20.52
C SER A 124 4.39 -2.19 -21.36
N PRO A 125 5.06 -3.36 -21.42
CA PRO A 125 4.55 -4.52 -22.15
C PRO A 125 3.22 -5.02 -21.57
N PRO A 126 2.40 -5.74 -22.35
CA PRO A 126 1.18 -6.37 -21.86
C PRO A 126 1.48 -7.49 -20.87
N GLY A 127 0.45 -7.93 -20.16
CA GLY A 127 0.54 -9.01 -19.18
C GLY A 127 1.26 -8.61 -17.89
N THR A 128 1.63 -9.60 -17.10
CA THR A 128 2.25 -9.38 -15.78
C THR A 128 3.64 -8.72 -15.84
N LYS A 129 4.33 -8.85 -16.97
CA LYS A 129 5.66 -8.27 -17.20
C LYS A 129 5.67 -6.74 -17.30
N GLY A 130 4.51 -6.11 -17.49
CA GLY A 130 4.38 -4.65 -17.59
C GLY A 130 3.84 -3.99 -16.33
N ILE A 131 3.79 -4.70 -15.21
CA ILE A 131 3.26 -4.17 -13.95
C ILE A 131 4.38 -3.50 -13.16
N SER A 132 4.14 -2.25 -12.73
CA SER A 132 5.01 -1.46 -11.85
C SER A 132 4.33 -1.20 -10.51
N LEU A 133 5.11 -0.87 -9.49
CA LEU A 133 4.64 -0.57 -8.14
C LEU A 133 4.74 0.93 -7.87
N PHE A 134 3.67 1.48 -7.27
CA PHE A 134 3.58 2.89 -6.93
C PHE A 134 3.19 3.08 -5.47
N LEU A 135 3.81 4.03 -4.81
CA LEU A 135 3.40 4.57 -3.53
C LEU A 135 2.43 5.73 -3.79
N VAL A 136 1.21 5.63 -3.30
CA VAL A 136 0.15 6.63 -3.48
C VAL A 136 -0.40 7.00 -2.11
N PRO A 137 -0.03 8.16 -1.53
CA PRO A 137 -0.54 8.57 -0.23
C PRO A 137 -1.99 9.07 -0.35
N LYS A 138 -2.82 8.83 0.68
CA LYS A 138 -4.18 9.40 0.79
C LYS A 138 -4.15 10.93 0.85
N PHE A 139 -3.19 11.48 1.58
CA PHE A 139 -2.86 12.89 1.60
C PHE A 139 -1.42 13.08 1.15
N ILE A 140 -1.20 14.05 0.27
CA ILE A 140 0.15 14.38 -0.23
C ILE A 140 1.06 14.74 0.93
N VAL A 141 2.26 14.21 0.93
CA VAL A 141 3.29 14.53 1.93
C VAL A 141 4.22 15.59 1.33
N LYS A 142 4.33 16.73 2.01
CA LYS A 142 5.22 17.83 1.61
C LYS A 142 6.68 17.46 1.87
N ASP A 143 7.60 18.30 1.37
CA ASP A 143 9.04 18.05 1.52
C ASP A 143 9.52 18.16 2.98
N ASP A 144 8.81 18.94 3.80
CA ASP A 144 9.04 19.04 5.25
C ASP A 144 8.45 17.86 6.04
N GLY A 145 7.85 16.86 5.37
CA GLY A 145 7.21 15.70 5.98
C GLY A 145 5.80 15.96 6.54
N SER A 146 5.28 17.18 6.43
CA SER A 146 3.92 17.51 6.87
C SER A 146 2.86 17.02 5.87
N ILE A 147 1.64 16.80 6.37
CA ILE A 147 0.50 16.42 5.57
C ILE A 147 0.01 17.63 4.74
N GLY A 148 -0.13 17.41 3.45
CA GLY A 148 -0.65 18.39 2.49
C GLY A 148 -2.13 18.16 2.16
N THR A 149 -2.49 18.46 0.92
CA THR A 149 -3.83 18.30 0.38
C THR A 149 -4.22 16.84 0.21
N ARG A 150 -5.53 16.55 0.18
CA ARG A 150 -6.03 15.24 -0.19
C ARG A 150 -5.62 14.90 -1.62
N ASN A 151 -5.15 13.67 -1.81
CA ASN A 151 -4.82 13.14 -3.13
C ASN A 151 -6.08 12.67 -3.86
N GLY A 152 -5.96 12.36 -5.15
CA GLY A 152 -7.04 11.82 -5.99
C GLY A 152 -7.42 10.37 -5.65
N VAL A 153 -7.52 10.05 -4.35
CA VAL A 153 -7.94 8.74 -3.85
C VAL A 153 -9.26 8.88 -3.10
N SER A 154 -10.26 8.11 -3.50
CA SER A 154 -11.58 8.11 -2.85
C SER A 154 -12.10 6.70 -2.64
N THR A 155 -12.92 6.53 -1.59
CA THR A 155 -13.61 5.27 -1.30
C THR A 155 -14.91 5.22 -2.09
N GLY A 156 -15.06 4.20 -2.93
CA GLY A 156 -16.30 3.96 -3.68
C GLY A 156 -17.35 3.25 -2.85
N SER A 157 -16.93 2.22 -2.11
CA SER A 157 -17.80 1.46 -1.20
C SER A 157 -16.98 0.71 -0.15
N VAL A 158 -17.66 0.22 0.88
CA VAL A 158 -17.13 -0.72 1.87
C VAL A 158 -17.84 -2.05 1.70
N GLU A 159 -17.07 -3.14 1.69
CA GLU A 159 -17.58 -4.48 1.43
C GLU A 159 -18.40 -5.04 2.60
N HIS A 160 -19.53 -5.65 2.27
CA HIS A 160 -20.35 -6.44 3.17
C HIS A 160 -19.77 -7.86 3.27
N LYS A 161 -18.92 -8.09 4.29
CA LYS A 161 -18.21 -9.36 4.43
C LYS A 161 -18.96 -10.37 5.31
N MET A 162 -18.67 -11.65 5.12
CA MET A 162 -19.18 -12.74 5.97
C MET A 162 -18.58 -12.68 7.37
N GLY A 163 -17.29 -12.35 7.50
CA GLY A 163 -16.56 -12.19 8.76
C GLY A 163 -15.71 -10.92 8.79
N ILE A 164 -14.89 -10.73 9.83
CA ILE A 164 -13.98 -9.59 10.03
C ILE A 164 -14.61 -8.21 9.73
N LYS A 165 -15.87 -8.03 10.12
CA LYS A 165 -16.68 -6.85 9.78
C LYS A 165 -16.14 -5.54 10.37
N GLY A 166 -15.35 -5.61 11.44
CA GLY A 166 -14.68 -4.45 12.04
C GLY A 166 -13.47 -3.93 11.24
N SER A 167 -13.02 -4.66 10.20
CA SER A 167 -11.99 -4.18 9.27
C SER A 167 -12.66 -3.61 8.03
N ALA A 168 -12.37 -2.34 7.70
CA ALA A 168 -12.89 -1.69 6.51
C ALA A 168 -12.21 -2.25 5.25
N THR A 169 -12.93 -3.05 4.48
CA THR A 169 -12.47 -3.56 3.19
C THR A 169 -13.12 -2.73 2.09
N CYS A 170 -12.34 -1.96 1.38
CA CYS A 170 -12.83 -0.88 0.52
C CYS A 170 -12.67 -1.18 -0.97
N VAL A 171 -13.56 -0.58 -1.75
CA VAL A 171 -13.30 -0.25 -3.15
C VAL A 171 -12.63 1.13 -3.17
N LEU A 172 -11.44 1.23 -3.76
CA LEU A 172 -10.73 2.50 -3.92
C LEU A 172 -10.71 2.93 -5.38
N ASN A 173 -11.11 4.18 -5.61
CA ASN A 173 -11.00 4.85 -6.89
C ASN A 173 -9.78 5.77 -6.88
N PHE A 174 -8.97 5.67 -7.93
CA PHE A 174 -7.83 6.55 -8.19
C PHE A 174 -8.21 7.42 -9.39
N ASP A 175 -8.28 8.73 -9.17
CA ASP A 175 -8.62 9.72 -10.18
C ASP A 175 -7.46 10.70 -10.30
N ASP A 176 -6.59 10.44 -11.25
CA ASP A 176 -5.32 11.14 -11.45
C ASP A 176 -4.52 11.33 -10.15
N ALA A 177 -4.59 10.32 -9.27
CA ALA A 177 -3.89 10.35 -8.00
C ALA A 177 -2.37 10.42 -8.20
N VAL A 178 -1.71 11.32 -7.48
CA VAL A 178 -0.25 11.42 -7.49
C VAL A 178 0.37 10.17 -6.88
N GLY A 179 1.24 9.53 -7.64
CA GLY A 179 1.96 8.33 -7.21
C GLY A 179 3.45 8.42 -7.52
N TYR A 180 4.24 7.76 -6.71
CA TYR A 180 5.70 7.69 -6.81
C TYR A 180 6.09 6.25 -7.13
N MET A 181 6.86 6.02 -8.20
CA MET A 181 7.27 4.66 -8.57
C MET A 181 8.26 4.12 -7.54
N ILE A 182 8.02 2.91 -7.06
CA ILE A 182 8.93 2.20 -6.16
C ILE A 182 9.76 1.20 -6.97
N GLY A 183 11.08 1.34 -6.88
CA GLY A 183 12.03 0.46 -7.54
C GLY A 183 11.93 0.45 -9.07
N PRO A 184 12.47 -0.58 -9.76
CA PRO A 184 12.53 -0.60 -11.22
C PRO A 184 11.16 -0.76 -11.89
N LYS A 185 10.94 -0.01 -12.98
CA LYS A 185 9.78 -0.16 -13.88
C LYS A 185 9.60 -1.62 -14.31
N ASN A 186 8.36 -2.07 -14.39
CA ASN A 186 7.98 -3.42 -14.83
C ASN A 186 8.42 -4.57 -13.87
N LYS A 187 8.74 -4.24 -12.61
CA LYS A 187 9.05 -5.21 -11.55
C LYS A 187 8.06 -5.18 -10.38
N GLY A 188 6.95 -4.45 -10.56
CA GLY A 188 6.01 -4.18 -9.46
C GLY A 188 5.43 -5.44 -8.83
N LEU A 189 5.13 -6.46 -9.60
CA LEU A 189 4.59 -7.71 -9.05
C LEU A 189 5.61 -8.42 -8.14
N SER A 190 6.87 -8.53 -8.57
CA SER A 190 7.94 -9.13 -7.75
C SER A 190 8.23 -8.33 -6.47
N GLN A 191 8.10 -7.00 -6.52
CA GLN A 191 8.24 -6.13 -5.37
C GLN A 191 7.06 -6.30 -4.40
N MET A 192 5.83 -6.38 -4.91
CA MET A 192 4.63 -6.60 -4.11
C MET A 192 4.66 -7.97 -3.38
N PHE A 193 5.35 -8.98 -3.92
CA PHE A 193 5.54 -10.25 -3.22
C PHE A 193 6.25 -10.10 -1.87
N THR A 194 7.05 -9.06 -1.66
CA THR A 194 7.62 -8.77 -0.33
C THR A 194 6.53 -8.57 0.72
N MET A 195 5.48 -7.82 0.38
CA MET A 195 4.31 -7.63 1.23
C MET A 195 3.46 -8.90 1.33
N MET A 196 3.08 -9.48 0.19
CA MET A 196 2.24 -10.68 0.13
C MET A 196 2.81 -11.87 0.90
N ASN A 197 4.13 -12.07 0.86
CA ASN A 197 4.75 -13.20 1.57
C ASN A 197 4.74 -13.02 3.09
N LEU A 198 4.75 -11.78 3.58
CA LEU A 198 4.61 -11.50 5.02
C LEU A 198 3.19 -11.75 5.53
N GLU A 199 2.20 -11.52 4.68
CA GLU A 199 0.77 -11.70 5.02
C GLU A 199 0.30 -13.17 4.91
N ARG A 200 1.16 -14.07 4.43
CA ARG A 200 0.88 -15.51 4.30
C ARG A 200 1.38 -16.35 5.48
N ILE A 201 2.12 -15.75 6.39
CA ILE A 201 2.69 -16.38 7.58
C ILE A 201 1.76 -16.14 8.77
#